data_c0acc88c106a614a3629a8bb7ecf2fd1
#
_entry.id   c0acc88c106a614a3629a8bb7ecf2fd1
#
_cell.length_a   1.000
_cell.length_b   1.000
_cell.length_c   1.000
_cell.angle_alpha   90.00
_cell.angle_beta   90.00
_cell.angle_gamma   90.00
#
_symmetry.space_group_name_H-M   'P 1'
#
loop_
_entity.id
_entity.type
_entity.pdbx_description
1 polymer ?
#
loop_
_entity_poly.entity_id
_entity_poly.type
_entity_poly.pdbx_seq_one_letter_code
_entity_poly.pdbx_strand_id
1 'polypeptide(L)'
;MVNENKITAAFVQQFHDNYEMACAQNESRLLKTVVNRGKIEGESFTINDMGQVEMQASGARFGDTQWTIPDVGVRTALMSDFDLFIPIESRDIPKLKAHPNDKYVKLLYNARNRKIDDIIYQAAVGGVTRKVVADNGTSSTSTVVLPSSQIILSGFGTLKQQLVKAKSIFRANEADEMNGEQLNILYTSRMLEIILGDTTLTSADFMAGKMLQEGAVGGRWLGFNWIPYEKLNQGAAAGELRTVAYSGTAVHFGDAEITGFDISKRPDKKNIPQVGGVHSFGAGRSNEKKVVAIDFKV
;
A
#
# COMPACT_ATOMS: atom_id res chain seq x y z
N MET A 1 38.00 11.30 4.79
CA MET A 1 38.05 11.39 6.25
C MET A 1 36.64 11.54 6.73
N VAL A 2 36.02 10.43 7.05
CA VAL A 2 34.57 10.35 7.23
C VAL A 2 34.28 9.94 8.68
N ASN A 3 33.66 10.86 9.41
CA ASN A 3 32.82 10.61 10.58
C ASN A 3 33.35 9.79 11.77
N GLU A 4 34.63 9.96 12.14
CA GLU A 4 35.15 9.41 13.40
C GLU A 4 34.55 10.07 14.65
N ASN A 5 34.03 11.30 14.54
CA ASN A 5 33.57 12.10 15.67
C ASN A 5 32.12 11.83 16.13
N LYS A 6 31.29 11.15 15.36
CA LYS A 6 29.87 10.91 15.76
C LYS A 6 29.75 9.82 16.84
N ILE A 7 30.69 8.92 16.90
CA ILE A 7 30.73 7.86 17.90
C ILE A 7 31.44 8.35 19.16
N THR A 8 32.47 9.18 19.02
CA THR A 8 33.25 9.72 20.13
C THR A 8 32.44 10.64 21.05
N ALA A 9 31.50 11.41 20.51
CA ALA A 9 30.58 12.21 21.32
C ALA A 9 29.65 11.37 22.20
N ALA A 10 29.43 10.11 21.81
CA ALA A 10 28.66 9.15 22.57
C ALA A 10 29.41 8.56 23.78
N PHE A 11 30.74 8.74 23.88
CA PHE A 11 31.56 8.18 24.97
C PHE A 11 31.77 9.12 26.15
N VAL A 12 31.49 10.41 26.00
CA VAL A 12 31.85 11.42 27.00
C VAL A 12 30.77 11.63 28.06
N GLN A 13 29.57 11.15 27.84
CA GLN A 13 28.47 11.30 28.78
C GLN A 13 28.05 9.95 29.40
N GLN A 14 27.70 9.93 30.67
CA GLN A 14 27.13 8.76 31.35
C GLN A 14 25.85 8.33 30.64
N PHE A 15 25.89 7.13 30.03
CA PHE A 15 24.83 6.68 29.16
C PHE A 15 23.70 5.97 29.88
N HIS A 16 22.49 6.38 29.57
CA HIS A 16 21.34 5.52 29.61
C HIS A 16 21.56 4.32 28.66
N ASP A 17 21.30 3.12 29.13
CA ASP A 17 21.49 1.86 28.38
C ASP A 17 20.60 1.71 27.15
N ASN A 18 19.85 2.73 26.77
CA ASN A 18 18.89 2.70 25.69
C ASN A 18 19.24 3.70 24.59
N TYR A 19 19.52 3.19 23.37
CA TYR A 19 19.46 4.02 22.18
C TYR A 19 18.03 4.48 21.98
N GLU A 20 17.81 5.78 21.96
CA GLU A 20 16.54 6.35 21.53
C GLU A 20 16.43 6.18 20.01
N MET A 21 15.45 5.41 19.58
CA MET A 21 15.21 5.22 18.15
C MET A 21 14.42 6.40 17.63
N ALA A 22 14.80 6.91 16.46
CA ALA A 22 13.99 7.89 15.74
C ALA A 22 12.56 7.35 15.54
N CYS A 23 11.58 8.24 15.56
CA CYS A 23 10.20 7.89 15.30
C CYS A 23 10.08 7.17 13.95
N ALA A 24 9.65 5.92 13.97
CA ALA A 24 9.50 5.10 12.78
C ALA A 24 8.26 4.21 12.91
N GLN A 25 7.68 3.89 11.78
CA GLN A 25 6.56 2.97 11.70
C GLN A 25 6.99 1.57 12.13
N ASN A 26 6.38 1.02 13.17
CA ASN A 26 6.72 -0.31 13.70
C ASN A 26 6.04 -1.45 12.94
N GLU A 27 4.81 -1.23 12.44
CA GLU A 27 4.04 -2.24 11.72
C GLU A 27 3.61 -1.71 10.35
N SER A 28 3.39 -2.63 9.40
CA SER A 28 2.73 -2.29 8.14
C SER A 28 1.29 -1.86 8.40
N ARG A 29 0.88 -0.72 7.85
CA ARG A 29 -0.46 -0.17 7.98
C ARG A 29 -1.41 -0.73 6.93
N LEU A 30 -0.90 -1.10 5.77
CA LEU A 30 -1.69 -1.53 4.61
C LEU A 30 -1.82 -3.04 4.49
N LEU A 31 -0.89 -3.82 5.02
CA LEU A 31 -0.89 -5.28 4.88
C LEU A 31 -2.18 -5.95 5.37
N LYS A 32 -2.78 -5.42 6.44
CA LYS A 32 -4.04 -5.95 7.02
C LYS A 32 -5.28 -5.58 6.20
N THR A 33 -5.16 -4.70 5.22
CA THR A 33 -6.26 -4.16 4.42
C THR A 33 -6.31 -4.68 3.00
N VAL A 34 -5.44 -5.61 2.66
CA VAL A 34 -5.30 -6.24 1.35
C VAL A 34 -5.32 -7.76 1.47
N VAL A 35 -5.51 -8.45 0.37
CA VAL A 35 -5.44 -9.91 0.35
C VAL A 35 -3.99 -10.36 0.41
N ASN A 36 -3.58 -10.92 1.52
CA ASN A 36 -2.25 -11.50 1.66
C ASN A 36 -2.25 -12.93 1.09
N ARG A 37 -1.41 -13.17 0.07
CA ARG A 37 -1.20 -14.49 -0.55
C ARG A 37 -0.20 -15.35 0.19
N GLY A 38 0.47 -14.77 1.20
CA GLY A 38 1.55 -15.43 1.94
C GLY A 38 2.81 -15.61 1.13
N LYS A 39 3.55 -16.66 1.41
CA LYS A 39 4.84 -16.94 0.76
C LYS A 39 4.64 -17.35 -0.70
N ILE A 40 5.29 -16.62 -1.60
CA ILE A 40 5.30 -16.88 -3.03
C ILE A 40 6.61 -17.57 -3.41
N GLU A 41 6.51 -18.65 -4.17
CA GLU A 41 7.65 -19.34 -4.77
C GLU A 41 7.70 -18.99 -6.26
N GLY A 42 8.73 -18.23 -6.67
CA GLY A 42 8.91 -17.80 -8.07
C GLY A 42 8.96 -16.29 -8.25
N GLU A 43 9.17 -15.86 -9.48
CA GLU A 43 9.36 -14.46 -9.87
C GLU A 43 8.06 -13.65 -9.97
N SER A 44 6.92 -14.34 -9.95
CA SER A 44 5.61 -13.69 -10.09
C SER A 44 4.50 -14.56 -9.54
N PHE A 45 3.38 -13.92 -9.23
CA PHE A 45 2.13 -14.64 -8.95
C PHE A 45 0.99 -14.11 -9.83
N THR A 46 -0.01 -14.95 -10.04
CA THR A 46 -1.14 -14.63 -10.88
C THR A 46 -2.42 -14.41 -10.09
N ILE A 47 -3.25 -13.51 -10.61
CA ILE A 47 -4.58 -13.20 -10.11
C ILE A 47 -5.55 -13.43 -11.27
N ASN A 48 -6.42 -14.42 -11.14
CA ASN A 48 -7.45 -14.65 -12.15
C ASN A 48 -8.57 -13.62 -11.96
N ASP A 49 -8.98 -12.97 -13.04
CA ASP A 49 -10.13 -12.08 -13.07
C ASP A 49 -11.20 -12.63 -14.01
N MET A 50 -12.45 -12.37 -13.65
CA MET A 50 -13.62 -12.73 -14.43
C MET A 50 -14.54 -11.52 -14.52
N GLY A 51 -14.97 -11.21 -15.73
CA GLY A 51 -15.92 -10.15 -16.02
C GLY A 51 -17.32 -10.48 -15.51
N GLN A 52 -18.13 -9.47 -15.32
CA GLN A 52 -19.55 -9.58 -14.97
C GLN A 52 -20.34 -10.01 -16.19
N VAL A 53 -21.34 -10.86 -15.97
CA VAL A 53 -22.30 -11.27 -17.01
C VAL A 53 -23.70 -10.93 -16.55
N GLU A 54 -24.57 -10.65 -17.50
CA GLU A 54 -25.98 -10.36 -17.24
C GLU A 54 -26.88 -11.46 -17.82
N MET A 55 -28.00 -11.71 -17.14
CA MET A 55 -29.00 -12.63 -17.65
C MET A 55 -29.74 -11.99 -18.83
N GLN A 56 -29.86 -12.71 -19.91
CA GLN A 56 -30.64 -12.30 -21.06
C GLN A 56 -32.07 -12.82 -20.97
N ALA A 57 -33.01 -12.06 -21.52
CA ALA A 57 -34.38 -12.52 -21.61
C ALA A 57 -34.46 -13.77 -22.47
N SER A 58 -35.28 -14.75 -22.04
CA SER A 58 -35.49 -15.97 -22.81
C SER A 58 -36.08 -15.63 -24.19
N GLY A 59 -35.49 -16.23 -25.22
CA GLY A 59 -35.99 -16.09 -26.60
C GLY A 59 -37.35 -16.80 -26.81
N ALA A 60 -37.69 -17.00 -28.07
CA ALA A 60 -38.93 -17.71 -28.47
C ALA A 60 -38.98 -19.14 -27.90
N ARG A 61 -40.18 -19.65 -27.67
CA ARG A 61 -40.40 -21.06 -27.32
C ARG A 61 -39.76 -21.95 -28.39
N PHE A 62 -38.89 -22.87 -27.99
CA PHE A 62 -38.10 -23.74 -28.88
C PHE A 62 -37.05 -23.02 -29.71
N GLY A 63 -36.64 -21.79 -29.31
CA GLY A 63 -35.53 -21.07 -29.91
C GLY A 63 -34.18 -21.60 -29.46
N ASP A 64 -33.11 -21.22 -30.17
CA ASP A 64 -31.74 -21.60 -29.85
C ASP A 64 -31.27 -20.99 -28.52
N THR A 65 -30.42 -21.70 -27.82
CA THR A 65 -29.78 -21.22 -26.57
C THR A 65 -28.81 -20.10 -26.88
N GLN A 66 -29.02 -18.95 -26.24
CA GLN A 66 -28.07 -17.83 -26.32
C GLN A 66 -26.96 -18.03 -25.26
N TRP A 67 -25.72 -17.97 -25.72
CA TRP A 67 -24.55 -18.17 -24.89
C TRP A 67 -23.98 -16.82 -24.49
N THR A 68 -23.69 -16.65 -23.21
CA THR A 68 -22.98 -15.49 -22.70
C THR A 68 -21.64 -15.95 -22.15
N ILE A 69 -20.55 -15.50 -22.75
CA ILE A 69 -19.18 -15.85 -22.36
C ILE A 69 -18.61 -14.71 -21.53
N PRO A 70 -18.19 -14.97 -20.27
CA PRO A 70 -17.55 -13.95 -19.46
C PRO A 70 -16.17 -13.58 -20.01
N ASP A 71 -15.75 -12.34 -19.88
CA ASP A 71 -14.37 -11.90 -20.12
C ASP A 71 -13.48 -12.45 -19.00
N VAL A 72 -12.62 -13.39 -19.32
CA VAL A 72 -11.70 -14.04 -18.37
C VAL A 72 -10.26 -13.64 -18.70
N GLY A 73 -9.55 -13.19 -17.68
CA GLY A 73 -8.16 -12.80 -17.81
C GLY A 73 -7.28 -13.28 -16.66
N VAL A 74 -6.00 -13.20 -16.87
CA VAL A 74 -4.99 -13.50 -15.85
C VAL A 74 -4.11 -12.27 -15.69
N ARG A 75 -4.07 -11.73 -14.49
CA ARG A 75 -3.19 -10.62 -14.12
C ARG A 75 -1.94 -11.16 -13.47
N THR A 76 -0.81 -10.60 -13.82
CA THR A 76 0.49 -11.01 -13.29
C THR A 76 1.06 -9.90 -12.43
N ALA A 77 1.38 -10.22 -11.18
CA ALA A 77 2.15 -9.39 -10.28
C ALA A 77 3.58 -9.90 -10.19
N LEU A 78 4.54 -9.05 -10.52
CA LEU A 78 5.96 -9.37 -10.47
C LEU A 78 6.48 -9.20 -9.05
N MET A 79 7.35 -10.10 -8.64
CA MET A 79 8.12 -9.98 -7.41
C MET A 79 9.37 -9.14 -7.68
N SER A 80 9.76 -8.32 -6.71
CA SER A 80 10.97 -7.50 -6.76
C SER A 80 11.77 -7.73 -5.50
N ASP A 81 13.08 -7.88 -5.66
CA ASP A 81 14.00 -8.15 -4.55
C ASP A 81 14.48 -6.84 -3.93
N PHE A 82 14.52 -6.83 -2.61
CA PHE A 82 14.98 -5.71 -1.80
C PHE A 82 15.94 -6.21 -0.75
N ASP A 83 17.08 -5.59 -0.67
CA ASP A 83 18.10 -5.88 0.32
C ASP A 83 18.34 -4.68 1.24
N LEU A 84 18.69 -4.97 2.47
CA LEU A 84 19.10 -3.97 3.44
C LEU A 84 20.13 -4.57 4.37
N PHE A 85 21.35 -4.04 4.33
CA PHE A 85 22.47 -4.45 5.18
C PHE A 85 23.05 -3.27 5.91
N ILE A 86 23.22 -3.39 7.23
CA ILE A 86 23.85 -2.39 8.10
C ILE A 86 25.16 -2.97 8.61
N PRO A 87 26.33 -2.42 8.20
CA PRO A 87 27.61 -2.86 8.72
C PRO A 87 27.83 -2.36 10.16
N ILE A 88 28.43 -3.18 10.99
CA ILE A 88 28.78 -2.83 12.37
C ILE A 88 30.32 -2.90 12.48
N GLU A 89 30.97 -1.77 12.78
CA GLU A 89 32.41 -1.74 12.93
C GLU A 89 32.85 -2.56 14.16
N SER A 90 33.67 -3.56 13.94
CA SER A 90 34.13 -4.49 15.00
C SER A 90 34.90 -3.80 16.13
N ARG A 91 35.54 -2.65 15.86
CA ARG A 91 36.27 -1.86 16.84
C ARG A 91 35.35 -1.11 17.81
N ASP A 92 34.12 -0.88 17.41
CA ASP A 92 33.14 -0.15 18.21
C ASP A 92 32.32 -1.04 19.12
N ILE A 93 32.19 -2.34 18.77
CA ILE A 93 31.45 -3.33 19.57
C ILE A 93 31.91 -3.39 21.02
N PRO A 94 33.22 -3.46 21.32
CA PRO A 94 33.71 -3.52 22.71
C PRO A 94 33.52 -2.21 23.48
N LYS A 95 33.30 -1.10 22.73
CA LYS A 95 33.14 0.22 23.32
C LYS A 95 31.65 0.54 23.58
N LEU A 96 30.75 -0.22 23.00
CA LEU A 96 29.32 -0.09 23.20
C LEU A 96 28.90 -0.88 24.44
N LYS A 97 28.34 -0.22 25.43
CA LYS A 97 27.87 -0.82 26.68
C LYS A 97 26.60 -1.66 26.50
N ALA A 98 25.82 -1.37 25.43
CA ALA A 98 24.63 -2.11 25.06
C ALA A 98 24.85 -2.91 23.76
N HIS A 99 24.32 -4.13 23.68
CA HIS A 99 24.35 -4.92 22.45
C HIS A 99 23.47 -4.26 21.38
N PRO A 100 24.03 -3.79 20.27
CA PRO A 100 23.27 -3.04 19.26
C PRO A 100 22.34 -3.93 18.43
N ASN A 101 22.53 -5.24 18.44
CA ASN A 101 21.90 -6.19 17.53
C ASN A 101 20.37 -6.09 17.51
N ASP A 102 19.73 -6.08 18.67
CA ASP A 102 18.25 -6.04 18.74
C ASP A 102 17.67 -4.73 18.19
N LYS A 103 18.38 -3.62 18.41
CA LYS A 103 17.96 -2.31 17.91
C LYS A 103 18.11 -2.20 16.39
N TYR A 104 19.19 -2.72 15.83
CA TYR A 104 19.40 -2.77 14.38
C TYR A 104 18.40 -3.69 13.71
N VAL A 105 18.13 -4.86 14.26
CA VAL A 105 17.10 -5.77 13.74
C VAL A 105 15.73 -5.09 13.73
N LYS A 106 15.34 -4.40 14.79
CA LYS A 106 14.09 -3.64 14.84
C LYS A 106 14.03 -2.53 13.78
N LEU A 107 15.15 -1.84 13.55
CA LEU A 107 15.24 -0.81 12.50
C LEU A 107 15.06 -1.40 11.09
N LEU A 108 15.61 -2.60 10.85
CA LEU A 108 15.43 -3.34 9.60
C LEU A 108 13.96 -3.74 9.39
N TYR A 109 13.29 -4.27 10.42
CA TYR A 109 11.86 -4.60 10.35
C TYR A 109 10.99 -3.37 10.08
N ASN A 110 11.31 -2.23 10.69
CA ASN A 110 10.60 -0.98 10.42
C ASN A 110 10.77 -0.51 8.97
N ALA A 111 11.97 -0.67 8.41
CA ALA A 111 12.24 -0.34 7.01
C ALA A 111 11.50 -1.30 6.06
N ARG A 112 11.48 -2.61 6.36
CA ARG A 112 10.71 -3.62 5.63
C ARG A 112 9.22 -3.27 5.61
N ASN A 113 8.64 -2.97 6.75
CA ASN A 113 7.21 -2.65 6.85
C ASN A 113 6.83 -1.40 6.05
N ARG A 114 7.66 -0.35 6.06
CA ARG A 114 7.47 0.84 5.21
C ARG A 114 7.56 0.51 3.72
N LYS A 115 8.43 -0.44 3.33
CA LYS A 115 8.56 -0.85 1.93
C LYS A 115 7.36 -1.67 1.46
N ILE A 116 6.82 -2.54 2.32
CA ILE A 116 5.57 -3.27 2.06
C ILE A 116 4.42 -2.32 1.77
N ASP A 117 4.25 -1.29 2.61
CA ASP A 117 3.19 -0.29 2.40
C ASP A 117 3.36 0.47 1.08
N ASP A 118 4.60 0.84 0.73
CA ASP A 118 4.90 1.50 -0.55
C ASP A 118 4.52 0.62 -1.76
N ILE A 119 4.87 -0.66 -1.73
CA ILE A 119 4.56 -1.61 -2.80
C ILE A 119 3.04 -1.80 -2.96
N ILE A 120 2.31 -1.93 -1.86
CA ILE A 120 0.84 -2.06 -1.88
C ILE A 120 0.21 -0.80 -2.49
N TYR A 121 0.66 0.38 -2.09
CA TYR A 121 0.18 1.65 -2.63
C TYR A 121 0.48 1.78 -4.13
N GLN A 122 1.72 1.48 -4.55
CA GLN A 122 2.10 1.53 -5.96
C GLN A 122 1.29 0.53 -6.80
N ALA A 123 0.99 -0.65 -6.28
CA ALA A 123 0.13 -1.63 -6.97
C ALA A 123 -1.32 -1.14 -7.10
N ALA A 124 -1.82 -0.39 -6.13
CA ALA A 124 -3.16 0.20 -6.21
C ALA A 124 -3.26 1.27 -7.30
N VAL A 125 -2.23 2.13 -7.46
CA VAL A 125 -2.22 3.26 -8.41
C VAL A 125 -1.68 2.84 -9.78
N GLY A 126 -0.69 1.97 -9.81
CA GLY A 126 0.08 1.61 -11.00
C GLY A 126 -0.66 0.74 -12.02
N GLY A 127 0.02 0.43 -13.09
CA GLY A 127 -0.45 -0.53 -14.08
C GLY A 127 -0.22 -1.97 -13.66
N VAL A 128 -1.08 -2.88 -14.12
CA VAL A 128 -0.93 -4.33 -13.95
C VAL A 128 -0.95 -5.01 -15.32
N THR A 129 -0.11 -6.00 -15.50
CA THR A 129 -0.08 -6.77 -16.75
C THR A 129 -1.22 -7.77 -16.75
N ARG A 130 -2.09 -7.71 -17.75
CA ARG A 130 -3.22 -8.62 -17.95
C ARG A 130 -3.06 -9.39 -19.24
N LYS A 131 -3.18 -10.70 -19.16
CA LYS A 131 -3.21 -11.61 -20.30
C LYS A 131 -4.64 -12.12 -20.50
N VAL A 132 -5.13 -12.02 -21.71
CA VAL A 132 -6.44 -12.52 -22.12
C VAL A 132 -6.22 -13.50 -23.29
N VAL A 133 -6.99 -14.56 -23.32
CA VAL A 133 -7.01 -15.52 -24.44
C VAL A 133 -8.35 -15.34 -25.14
N ALA A 134 -8.34 -14.95 -26.39
CA ALA A 134 -9.53 -14.84 -27.22
C ALA A 134 -10.06 -16.23 -27.62
N ASP A 135 -11.31 -16.30 -28.08
CA ASP A 135 -11.98 -17.55 -28.50
C ASP A 135 -11.25 -18.29 -29.61
N ASN A 136 -10.49 -17.59 -30.43
CA ASN A 136 -9.64 -18.19 -31.49
C ASN A 136 -8.31 -18.74 -30.95
N GLY A 137 -8.09 -18.78 -29.64
CA GLY A 137 -6.86 -19.23 -29.00
C GLY A 137 -5.71 -18.20 -29.01
N THR A 138 -5.91 -17.02 -29.59
CA THR A 138 -4.86 -16.00 -29.63
C THR A 138 -4.76 -15.34 -28.24
N SER A 139 -3.55 -15.34 -27.66
CA SER A 139 -3.30 -14.64 -26.41
C SER A 139 -2.81 -13.21 -26.64
N SER A 140 -3.39 -12.25 -25.94
CA SER A 140 -2.94 -10.87 -25.90
C SER A 140 -2.52 -10.49 -24.49
N THR A 141 -1.46 -9.69 -24.38
CA THR A 141 -0.97 -9.17 -23.10
C THR A 141 -0.98 -7.66 -23.17
N SER A 142 -1.60 -7.02 -22.20
CA SER A 142 -1.70 -5.56 -22.12
C SER A 142 -1.43 -5.08 -20.69
N THR A 143 -0.94 -3.85 -20.57
CA THR A 143 -0.84 -3.19 -19.25
C THR A 143 -2.12 -2.42 -18.99
N VAL A 144 -2.85 -2.79 -17.96
CA VAL A 144 -4.10 -2.17 -17.56
C VAL A 144 -3.81 -1.15 -16.46
N VAL A 145 -4.07 0.12 -16.74
CA VAL A 145 -3.98 1.23 -15.80
C VAL A 145 -5.36 1.59 -15.24
N LEU A 146 -5.42 2.43 -14.21
CA LEU A 146 -6.69 2.96 -13.74
C LEU A 146 -7.36 3.81 -14.84
N PRO A 147 -8.60 3.50 -15.22
CA PRO A 147 -9.33 4.31 -16.21
C PRO A 147 -9.67 5.69 -15.63
N SER A 148 -9.81 6.68 -16.50
CA SER A 148 -10.16 8.06 -16.10
C SER A 148 -11.46 8.15 -15.30
N SER A 149 -12.39 7.23 -15.50
CA SER A 149 -13.64 7.12 -14.73
C SER A 149 -13.41 6.77 -13.25
N GLN A 150 -12.27 6.20 -12.90
CA GLN A 150 -11.85 5.85 -11.55
C GLN A 150 -10.87 6.87 -10.94
N ILE A 151 -10.60 7.97 -11.64
CA ILE A 151 -9.70 9.03 -11.18
C ILE A 151 -10.51 10.31 -10.98
N ILE A 152 -10.54 10.83 -9.76
CA ILE A 152 -11.19 12.09 -9.43
C ILE A 152 -10.11 13.15 -9.34
N LEU A 153 -10.14 14.10 -10.26
CA LEU A 153 -9.18 15.20 -10.32
C LEU A 153 -9.52 16.28 -9.27
N SER A 154 -8.53 17.05 -8.87
CA SER A 154 -8.66 18.13 -7.89
C SER A 154 -9.65 19.23 -8.32
N GLY A 155 -9.81 19.42 -9.62
CA GLY A 155 -10.76 20.37 -10.20
C GLY A 155 -12.24 20.00 -10.08
N PHE A 156 -12.55 18.79 -9.59
CA PHE A 156 -13.94 18.34 -9.43
C PHE A 156 -14.70 19.15 -8.36
N GLY A 157 -13.99 19.68 -7.36
CA GLY A 157 -14.59 20.47 -6.28
C GLY A 157 -13.84 20.33 -4.96
N THR A 158 -14.55 20.57 -3.86
CA THR A 158 -13.96 20.42 -2.51
C THR A 158 -13.64 18.97 -2.20
N LEU A 159 -12.72 18.74 -1.28
CA LEU A 159 -12.34 17.39 -0.83
C LEU A 159 -13.57 16.56 -0.40
N LYS A 160 -14.52 17.18 0.30
CA LYS A 160 -15.79 16.54 0.66
C LYS A 160 -16.55 16.02 -0.56
N GLN A 161 -16.69 16.86 -1.60
CA GLN A 161 -17.37 16.46 -2.85
C GLN A 161 -16.62 15.33 -3.55
N GLN A 162 -15.30 15.36 -3.57
CA GLN A 162 -14.48 14.30 -4.14
C GLN A 162 -14.68 12.95 -3.40
N LEU A 163 -14.73 12.97 -2.06
CA LEU A 163 -14.99 11.78 -1.25
C LEU A 163 -16.39 11.21 -1.46
N VAL A 164 -17.42 12.08 -1.55
CA VAL A 164 -18.77 11.65 -1.86
C VAL A 164 -18.84 11.05 -3.27
N LYS A 165 -18.14 11.65 -4.24
CA LYS A 165 -18.04 11.12 -5.61
C LYS A 165 -17.35 9.75 -5.63
N ALA A 166 -16.27 9.58 -4.87
CA ALA A 166 -15.60 8.29 -4.76
C ALA A 166 -16.57 7.21 -4.25
N LYS A 167 -17.35 7.51 -3.21
CA LYS A 167 -18.37 6.60 -2.71
C LYS A 167 -19.44 6.25 -3.74
N SER A 168 -19.87 7.25 -4.52
CA SER A 168 -20.82 7.05 -5.63
C SER A 168 -20.25 6.08 -6.69
N ILE A 169 -18.95 6.20 -7.02
CA ILE A 169 -18.28 5.32 -7.99
C ILE A 169 -18.25 3.87 -7.46
N PHE A 170 -17.90 3.64 -6.19
CA PHE A 170 -17.92 2.29 -5.61
C PHE A 170 -19.31 1.67 -5.66
N ARG A 171 -20.36 2.43 -5.37
CA ARG A 171 -21.75 1.96 -5.47
C ARG A 171 -22.16 1.65 -6.91
N ALA A 172 -21.79 2.51 -7.86
CA ALA A 172 -22.07 2.27 -9.28
C ALA A 172 -21.35 1.03 -9.82
N ASN A 173 -20.20 0.69 -9.24
CA ASN A 173 -19.43 -0.50 -9.59
C ASN A 173 -19.82 -1.76 -8.79
N GLU A 174 -20.82 -1.67 -7.92
CA GLU A 174 -21.22 -2.77 -7.01
C GLU A 174 -20.08 -3.29 -6.11
N ALA A 175 -19.10 -2.42 -5.81
CA ALA A 175 -17.94 -2.74 -4.97
C ALA A 175 -18.07 -2.05 -3.60
N ASP A 176 -19.24 -2.15 -2.99
CA ASP A 176 -19.59 -1.47 -1.73
C ASP A 176 -19.78 -2.46 -0.57
N GLU A 177 -20.15 -1.91 0.58
CA GLU A 177 -20.34 -2.68 1.81
C GLU A 177 -21.51 -3.66 1.73
N MET A 178 -22.48 -3.44 0.84
CA MET A 178 -23.63 -4.34 0.66
C MET A 178 -23.18 -5.68 0.09
N ASN A 179 -22.12 -5.67 -0.70
CA ASN A 179 -21.50 -6.88 -1.23
C ASN A 179 -20.41 -7.45 -0.30
N GLY A 180 -20.34 -6.98 0.95
CA GLY A 180 -19.38 -7.44 1.95
C GLY A 180 -17.97 -6.88 1.80
N GLU A 181 -17.76 -5.90 0.92
CA GLU A 181 -16.46 -5.29 0.71
C GLU A 181 -16.12 -4.25 1.78
N GLN A 182 -14.93 -4.32 2.35
CA GLN A 182 -14.41 -3.28 3.22
C GLN A 182 -13.73 -2.21 2.39
N LEU A 183 -14.24 -0.99 2.47
CA LEU A 183 -13.65 0.15 1.78
C LEU A 183 -12.62 0.82 2.68
N ASN A 184 -11.40 0.95 2.18
CA ASN A 184 -10.28 1.61 2.84
C ASN A 184 -9.90 2.86 2.05
N ILE A 185 -9.45 3.90 2.73
CA ILE A 185 -8.92 5.11 2.12
C ILE A 185 -7.64 5.54 2.82
N LEU A 186 -6.66 5.96 2.03
CA LEU A 186 -5.41 6.49 2.56
C LEU A 186 -5.54 7.98 2.80
N TYR A 187 -4.95 8.50 3.86
CA TYR A 187 -4.89 9.94 4.10
C TYR A 187 -3.53 10.37 4.65
N THR A 188 -3.14 11.58 4.29
CA THR A 188 -1.93 12.23 4.82
C THR A 188 -2.29 13.22 5.92
N SER A 189 -1.26 13.69 6.65
CA SER A 189 -1.38 14.79 7.60
C SER A 189 -1.98 16.06 6.96
N ARG A 190 -1.63 16.34 5.71
CA ARG A 190 -2.20 17.47 4.95
C ARG A 190 -3.68 17.31 4.66
N MET A 191 -4.09 16.11 4.26
CA MET A 191 -5.51 15.81 4.04
C MET A 191 -6.30 15.92 5.34
N LEU A 192 -5.74 15.46 6.45
CA LEU A 192 -6.33 15.61 7.79
C LEU A 192 -6.51 17.08 8.15
N GLU A 193 -5.51 17.93 7.90
CA GLU A 193 -5.56 19.38 8.14
C GLU A 193 -6.72 20.02 7.35
N ILE A 194 -6.90 19.66 6.08
CA ILE A 194 -8.01 20.16 5.25
C ILE A 194 -9.37 19.69 5.81
N ILE A 195 -9.48 18.42 6.22
CA ILE A 195 -10.72 17.87 6.78
C ILE A 195 -11.09 18.56 8.09
N LEU A 196 -10.14 18.75 8.99
CA LEU A 196 -10.36 19.40 10.28
C LEU A 196 -10.59 20.92 10.15
N GLY A 197 -10.03 21.54 9.11
CA GLY A 197 -10.21 22.98 8.81
C GLY A 197 -11.54 23.30 8.11
N ASP A 198 -12.25 22.32 7.56
CA ASP A 198 -13.52 22.55 6.88
C ASP A 198 -14.66 22.74 7.89
N THR A 199 -15.11 23.98 8.04
CA THR A 199 -16.20 24.35 8.98
C THR A 199 -17.52 23.64 8.65
N THR A 200 -17.75 23.26 7.41
CA THR A 200 -18.97 22.52 7.03
C THR A 200 -18.96 21.08 7.51
N LEU A 201 -17.79 20.52 7.71
CA LEU A 201 -17.59 19.20 8.29
C LEU A 201 -17.55 19.23 9.80
N THR A 202 -17.06 20.34 10.40
CA THR A 202 -16.90 20.49 11.84
C THR A 202 -18.15 21.07 12.52
N SER A 203 -19.04 21.80 11.79
CA SER A 203 -20.24 22.39 12.36
C SER A 203 -21.46 21.47 12.42
N ALA A 204 -21.44 20.37 11.70
CA ALA A 204 -22.54 19.44 11.62
C ALA A 204 -22.20 18.13 12.36
N ASP A 205 -22.75 17.99 13.53
CA ASP A 205 -22.89 16.75 14.25
C ASP A 205 -21.68 16.15 15.00
N PHE A 206 -22.06 15.44 16.01
CA PHE A 206 -21.37 14.64 17.01
C PHE A 206 -20.06 13.91 16.57
N MET A 207 -19.91 13.60 15.29
CA MET A 207 -18.71 12.94 14.77
C MET A 207 -17.53 13.90 14.55
N ALA A 208 -17.80 15.14 14.20
CA ALA A 208 -16.75 16.14 14.02
C ALA A 208 -16.09 16.53 15.36
N GLY A 209 -16.88 16.61 16.45
CA GLY A 209 -16.35 16.81 17.79
C GLY A 209 -15.40 15.69 18.22
N LYS A 210 -15.70 14.45 17.86
CA LYS A 210 -14.88 13.29 18.18
C LYS A 210 -13.58 13.26 17.39
N MET A 211 -13.62 13.58 16.09
CA MET A 211 -12.43 13.71 15.25
C MET A 211 -11.48 14.80 15.74
N LEU A 212 -12.03 15.96 16.17
CA LEU A 212 -11.25 17.06 16.74
C LEU A 212 -10.62 16.69 18.08
N GLN A 213 -11.32 15.90 18.91
CA GLN A 213 -10.79 15.45 20.20
C GLN A 213 -9.69 14.39 20.03
N GLU A 214 -9.85 13.49 19.09
CA GLU A 214 -8.89 12.39 18.83
C GLU A 214 -7.73 12.83 17.93
N GLY A 215 -7.85 13.97 17.23
CA GLY A 215 -6.83 14.43 16.27
C GLY A 215 -6.60 13.48 15.11
N ALA A 216 -7.55 12.59 14.83
CA ALA A 216 -7.49 11.59 13.76
C ALA A 216 -8.88 11.39 13.16
N VAL A 217 -8.93 10.92 11.91
CA VAL A 217 -10.18 10.44 11.33
C VAL A 217 -10.48 9.09 11.95
N GLY A 218 -11.16 9.12 13.12
CA GLY A 218 -11.48 7.92 13.88
C GLY A 218 -12.65 7.16 13.28
N GLY A 219 -12.50 5.83 13.24
CA GLY A 219 -13.59 4.93 12.86
C GLY A 219 -13.94 4.93 11.37
N ARG A 220 -15.17 4.55 11.06
CA ARG A 220 -15.74 4.55 9.71
C ARG A 220 -16.43 5.88 9.43
N TRP A 221 -15.82 6.72 8.61
CA TRP A 221 -16.44 7.94 8.13
C TRP A 221 -16.70 7.85 6.62
N LEU A 222 -17.87 8.26 6.16
CA LEU A 222 -18.37 8.06 4.78
C LEU A 222 -18.32 6.58 4.31
N GLY A 223 -18.33 5.63 5.25
CA GLY A 223 -18.23 4.23 4.94
C GLY A 223 -16.82 3.73 4.61
N PHE A 224 -15.81 4.59 4.69
CA PHE A 224 -14.42 4.23 4.53
C PHE A 224 -13.74 3.99 5.88
N ASN A 225 -12.82 3.04 5.90
CA ASN A 225 -11.83 2.88 6.96
C ASN A 225 -10.60 3.73 6.62
N TRP A 226 -10.26 4.69 7.46
CA TRP A 226 -9.22 5.68 7.22
C TRP A 226 -7.87 5.22 7.74
N ILE A 227 -6.86 5.20 6.87
CA ILE A 227 -5.53 4.70 7.17
C ILE A 227 -4.51 5.81 6.94
N PRO A 228 -3.74 6.22 7.95
CA PRO A 228 -2.72 7.25 7.79
C PRO A 228 -1.55 6.72 6.95
N TYR A 229 -1.23 7.41 5.85
CA TYR A 229 -0.12 7.09 4.97
C TYR A 229 0.45 8.35 4.32
N GLU A 230 1.74 8.65 4.56
CA GLU A 230 2.34 9.93 4.15
C GLU A 230 3.02 9.90 2.77
N LYS A 231 3.37 8.71 2.25
CA LYS A 231 4.11 8.57 1.00
C LYS A 231 3.20 8.48 -0.22
N LEU A 232 2.38 9.49 -0.45
CA LEU A 232 1.55 9.57 -1.64
C LEU A 232 2.34 10.08 -2.85
N ASN A 233 2.00 9.56 -4.02
CA ASN A 233 2.54 10.08 -5.28
C ASN A 233 1.93 11.46 -5.58
N GLN A 234 2.62 12.21 -6.44
CA GLN A 234 2.08 13.43 -7.02
C GLN A 234 0.81 13.13 -7.81
N GLY A 235 -0.19 14.02 -7.71
CA GLY A 235 -1.40 13.97 -8.51
C GLY A 235 -1.19 14.34 -9.98
N ALA A 236 -2.25 14.64 -10.69
CA ALA A 236 -2.19 15.01 -12.10
C ALA A 236 -1.49 16.34 -12.34
N ALA A 237 -1.56 17.28 -11.39
CA ALA A 237 -0.90 18.58 -11.48
C ALA A 237 0.14 18.77 -10.38
N ALA A 238 1.03 19.74 -10.57
CA ALA A 238 2.01 20.13 -9.56
C ALA A 238 1.32 20.68 -8.31
N GLY A 239 1.78 20.28 -7.13
CA GLY A 239 1.17 20.67 -5.85
C GLY A 239 -0.08 19.86 -5.48
N GLU A 240 -0.34 18.75 -6.16
CA GLU A 240 -1.40 17.82 -5.83
C GLU A 240 -0.81 16.50 -5.31
N LEU A 241 -1.53 15.85 -4.42
CA LEU A 241 -1.23 14.50 -3.98
C LEU A 241 -2.34 13.55 -4.40
N ARG A 242 -1.97 12.33 -4.77
CA ARG A 242 -2.90 11.28 -5.18
C ARG A 242 -3.14 10.31 -4.04
N THR A 243 -4.30 10.40 -3.43
CA THR A 243 -4.76 9.37 -2.51
C THR A 243 -5.57 8.30 -3.23
N VAL A 244 -5.73 7.17 -2.57
CA VAL A 244 -6.45 6.00 -3.12
C VAL A 244 -7.46 5.51 -2.10
N ALA A 245 -8.68 5.32 -2.58
CA ALA A 245 -9.68 4.52 -1.91
C ALA A 245 -9.77 3.15 -2.61
N TYR A 246 -9.82 2.07 -1.87
CA TYR A 246 -9.84 0.73 -2.42
C TYR A 246 -10.63 -0.25 -1.54
N SER A 247 -11.17 -1.29 -2.17
CA SER A 247 -11.76 -2.43 -1.46
C SER A 247 -10.68 -3.35 -0.91
N GLY A 248 -10.94 -4.02 0.20
CA GLY A 248 -10.02 -4.99 0.81
C GLY A 248 -9.61 -6.14 -0.13
N THR A 249 -10.41 -6.44 -1.16
CA THR A 249 -10.11 -7.47 -2.17
C THR A 249 -9.49 -6.90 -3.45
N ALA A 250 -9.25 -5.57 -3.53
CA ALA A 250 -8.75 -4.90 -4.72
C ALA A 250 -7.28 -5.18 -5.02
N VAL A 251 -6.47 -5.36 -3.99
CA VAL A 251 -5.02 -5.56 -4.11
C VAL A 251 -4.63 -6.86 -3.45
N HIS A 252 -3.79 -7.63 -4.12
CA HIS A 252 -3.19 -8.85 -3.62
C HIS A 252 -1.71 -8.59 -3.39
N PHE A 253 -1.21 -9.01 -2.24
CA PHE A 253 0.18 -8.91 -1.84
C PHE A 253 0.77 -10.29 -1.62
N GLY A 254 1.99 -10.50 -2.07
CA GLY A 254 2.78 -11.70 -1.81
C GLY A 254 4.17 -11.32 -1.31
N ASP A 255 4.71 -12.12 -0.43
CA ASP A 255 6.07 -11.96 0.06
C ASP A 255 6.86 -13.25 -0.09
N ALA A 256 8.18 -13.12 -0.23
CA ALA A 256 9.12 -14.21 -0.16
C ALA A 256 10.34 -13.75 0.64
N GLU A 257 10.63 -14.46 1.68
CA GLU A 257 11.83 -14.26 2.46
C GLU A 257 12.96 -15.09 1.83
N ILE A 258 13.91 -14.42 1.19
CA ILE A 258 15.09 -15.07 0.58
C ILE A 258 16.11 -15.36 1.66
N THR A 259 16.42 -14.35 2.48
CA THR A 259 17.30 -14.47 3.64
C THR A 259 16.72 -13.64 4.75
N GLY A 260 16.39 -14.26 5.87
CA GLY A 260 15.93 -13.56 7.07
C GLY A 260 16.95 -12.55 7.58
N PHE A 261 16.50 -11.63 8.43
CA PHE A 261 17.42 -10.70 9.07
C PHE A 261 18.33 -11.44 10.03
N ASP A 262 19.60 -11.57 9.64
CA ASP A 262 20.62 -12.28 10.37
C ASP A 262 21.92 -11.47 10.45
N ILE A 263 22.79 -11.89 11.36
CA ILE A 263 24.12 -11.32 11.56
C ILE A 263 25.12 -12.18 10.80
N SER A 264 25.65 -11.65 9.72
CA SER A 264 26.68 -12.30 8.91
C SER A 264 28.01 -11.55 8.99
N LYS A 265 29.09 -12.28 8.78
CA LYS A 265 30.44 -11.67 8.66
C LYS A 265 30.80 -11.52 7.20
N ARG A 266 31.32 -10.38 6.86
CA ARG A 266 31.75 -10.08 5.50
C ARG A 266 33.27 -10.25 5.36
N PRO A 267 33.76 -11.37 4.79
CA PRO A 267 35.19 -11.67 4.75
C PRO A 267 35.99 -10.73 3.84
N ASP A 268 35.36 -10.18 2.81
CA ASP A 268 35.94 -9.20 1.88
C ASP A 268 36.22 -7.83 2.50
N LYS A 269 35.60 -7.54 3.67
CA LYS A 269 35.71 -6.26 4.38
C LYS A 269 36.23 -6.45 5.79
N LYS A 270 37.43 -7.06 5.95
CA LYS A 270 38.08 -7.29 7.25
C LYS A 270 37.22 -8.05 8.27
N ASN A 271 36.38 -8.98 7.81
CA ASN A 271 35.41 -9.72 8.64
C ASN A 271 34.47 -8.84 9.45
N ILE A 272 34.07 -7.67 8.90
CA ILE A 272 33.11 -6.80 9.56
C ILE A 272 31.77 -7.53 9.69
N PRO A 273 31.19 -7.60 10.90
CA PRO A 273 29.82 -8.09 11.06
C PRO A 273 28.84 -7.11 10.45
N GLN A 274 27.84 -7.63 9.77
CA GLN A 274 26.71 -6.89 9.23
C GLN A 274 25.41 -7.53 9.68
N VAL A 275 24.40 -6.71 9.89
CA VAL A 275 23.03 -7.16 10.14
C VAL A 275 22.20 -6.81 8.92
N GLY A 276 21.51 -7.77 8.35
CA GLY A 276 20.69 -7.52 7.17
C GLY A 276 20.00 -8.76 6.65
N GLY A 277 19.24 -8.58 5.60
CA GLY A 277 18.52 -9.64 4.92
C GLY A 277 18.04 -9.21 3.54
N VAL A 278 17.55 -10.19 2.79
CA VAL A 278 17.00 -10.03 1.44
C VAL A 278 15.57 -10.54 1.44
N HIS A 279 14.65 -9.71 1.00
CA HIS A 279 13.24 -10.04 0.88
C HIS A 279 12.74 -9.71 -0.51
N SER A 280 11.85 -10.53 -1.04
CA SER A 280 11.16 -10.25 -2.29
C SER A 280 9.70 -9.93 -2.02
N PHE A 281 9.21 -8.85 -2.60
CA PHE A 281 7.82 -8.42 -2.45
C PHE A 281 7.18 -8.17 -3.79
N GLY A 282 5.91 -8.52 -3.89
CA GLY A 282 5.10 -8.22 -5.05
C GLY A 282 3.68 -7.88 -4.67
N ALA A 283 3.07 -6.98 -5.42
CA ALA A 283 1.65 -6.70 -5.28
C ALA A 283 1.02 -6.44 -6.64
N GLY A 284 -0.26 -6.77 -6.76
CA GLY A 284 -1.01 -6.57 -7.99
C GLY A 284 -2.46 -6.22 -7.73
N ARG A 285 -3.04 -5.38 -8.60
CA ARG A 285 -4.44 -5.02 -8.55
C ARG A 285 -5.29 -6.09 -9.23
N SER A 286 -6.36 -6.54 -8.54
CA SER A 286 -7.27 -7.56 -9.06
C SER A 286 -8.31 -6.99 -10.02
N ASN A 287 -8.84 -5.79 -9.75
CA ASN A 287 -9.87 -5.16 -10.57
C ASN A 287 -9.82 -3.63 -10.42
N GLU A 288 -9.93 -2.90 -11.55
CA GLU A 288 -9.95 -1.43 -11.58
C GLU A 288 -11.20 -0.86 -10.92
N LYS A 289 -12.36 -1.52 -11.04
CA LYS A 289 -13.62 -1.08 -10.45
C LYS A 289 -13.60 -1.01 -8.93
N LYS A 290 -12.65 -1.71 -8.30
CA LYS A 290 -12.46 -1.77 -6.84
C LYS A 290 -11.47 -0.74 -6.30
N VAL A 291 -10.97 0.16 -7.14
CA VAL A 291 -10.00 1.20 -6.78
C VAL A 291 -10.41 2.54 -7.35
N VAL A 292 -10.37 3.58 -6.54
CA VAL A 292 -10.62 4.97 -6.96
C VAL A 292 -9.47 5.84 -6.51
N ALA A 293 -8.83 6.53 -7.44
CA ALA A 293 -7.79 7.51 -7.14
C ALA A 293 -8.41 8.90 -7.00
N ILE A 294 -7.95 9.68 -6.03
CA ILE A 294 -8.42 11.03 -5.76
C ILE A 294 -7.22 11.96 -5.71
N ASP A 295 -7.17 12.93 -6.61
CA ASP A 295 -6.16 13.97 -6.60
C ASP A 295 -6.67 15.18 -5.82
N PHE A 296 -5.95 15.60 -4.80
CA PHE A 296 -6.32 16.75 -3.98
C PHE A 296 -5.15 17.74 -3.88
N LYS A 297 -5.47 19.03 -3.76
CA LYS A 297 -4.49 20.10 -3.58
C LYS A 297 -3.96 20.11 -2.15
N VAL A 298 -2.66 20.38 -2.03
CA VAL A 298 -1.94 20.46 -0.76
C VAL A 298 -1.66 21.90 -0.39
#